data_afbbcd33aa64b8674c940f9fd96f6379
#
_entry.id   afbbcd33aa64b8674c940f9fd96f6379
#
_cell.length_a   1.000
_cell.length_b   1.000
_cell.length_c   1.000
_cell.angle_alpha   90.00
_cell.angle_beta   90.00
_cell.angle_gamma   90.00
#
_symmetry.space_group_name_H-M   'P 1'
#
loop_
_entity.id
_entity.type
_entity.pdbx_description
1 polymer ?
#
loop_
_entity_poly.entity_id
_entity_poly.type
_entity_poly.pdbx_seq_one_letter_code
_entity_poly.pdbx_strand_id
1 'polypeptide(L)'
;TSNFCNYVGAKYGCPISSATNGIFLAFEGKEELVTIPSVLPPVVFNALHHAGQQIQYKDDVEWVGGSYELHDFGSYKVVDSAQRVQRNQFEEVNDEDIMIFSFYPTKPVGGIDGGIIVSNDKDKIEYFKQRSLNGMSFAENNWDRNQISIGWKMYMNSFQAFIANQNLKLLDEKNSILESVCGLYNKAFGLNNNSRHLYRVNVGDREEVMKQLKELGIGTGVHYSPLHTQELYKLDIKLPKSEEDAKTT
;
A
#
# COMPACT_ATOMS: atom_id res chain seq x y z
N THR A 1 4.71 14.03 9.45
CA THR A 1 3.47 14.16 8.65
C THR A 1 3.64 15.19 7.55
N SER A 2 3.88 16.47 7.88
CA SER A 2 3.91 17.58 6.91
C SER A 2 4.86 17.36 5.74
N ASN A 3 6.08 16.86 6.00
CA ASN A 3 7.05 16.61 4.92
C ASN A 3 6.55 15.57 3.90
N PHE A 4 5.89 14.51 4.37
CA PHE A 4 5.31 13.51 3.47
C PHE A 4 4.11 14.05 2.70
N CYS A 5 3.19 14.75 3.38
CA CYS A 5 2.06 15.40 2.72
C CYS A 5 2.52 16.38 1.64
N ASN A 6 3.49 17.24 1.95
CA ASN A 6 4.08 18.17 0.97
C ASN A 6 4.75 17.45 -0.20
N TYR A 7 5.36 16.27 0.04
CA TYR A 7 6.00 15.50 -1.02
C TYR A 7 4.97 14.93 -2.01
N VAL A 8 3.88 14.36 -1.49
CA VAL A 8 2.84 13.75 -2.34
C VAL A 8 1.75 14.72 -2.80
N GLY A 9 1.78 15.99 -2.36
CA GLY A 9 0.81 17.02 -2.77
C GLY A 9 -0.52 16.98 -2.00
N ALA A 10 -0.58 16.32 -0.84
CA ALA A 10 -1.77 16.29 0.02
C ALA A 10 -1.71 17.38 1.11
N LYS A 11 -2.89 17.86 1.56
CA LYS A 11 -2.97 18.88 2.63
C LYS A 11 -2.82 18.28 4.03
N TYR A 12 -3.42 17.11 4.26
CA TYR A 12 -3.50 16.51 5.60
C TYR A 12 -3.05 15.06 5.59
N GLY A 13 -2.61 14.56 6.77
CA GLY A 13 -2.20 13.18 6.91
C GLY A 13 -2.36 12.66 8.34
N CYS A 14 -2.65 11.38 8.46
CA CYS A 14 -2.70 10.61 9.69
C CYS A 14 -1.61 9.53 9.65
N PRO A 15 -0.49 9.68 10.39
CA PRO A 15 0.51 8.64 10.50
C PRO A 15 -0.02 7.49 11.36
N ILE A 16 0.15 6.27 10.87
CA ILE A 16 -0.35 5.02 11.42
C ILE A 16 0.75 3.99 11.58
N SER A 17 0.55 3.00 12.43
CA SER A 17 1.57 1.99 12.74
C SER A 17 1.87 1.02 11.60
N SER A 18 0.97 0.88 10.61
CA SER A 18 1.18 0.18 9.34
C SER A 18 0.11 0.57 8.30
N ALA A 19 0.38 0.41 7.01
CA ALA A 19 -0.63 0.58 5.97
C ALA A 19 -1.82 -0.39 6.14
N THR A 20 -1.58 -1.61 6.63
CA THR A 20 -2.60 -2.60 6.96
C THR A 20 -3.63 -2.03 7.95
N ASN A 21 -3.15 -1.36 9.01
CA ASN A 21 -4.02 -0.68 9.96
C ASN A 21 -4.74 0.52 9.34
N GLY A 22 -4.14 1.18 8.36
CA GLY A 22 -4.80 2.23 7.58
C GLY A 22 -5.96 1.72 6.75
N ILE A 23 -5.79 0.58 6.09
CA ILE A 23 -6.87 -0.10 5.37
C ILE A 23 -7.98 -0.50 6.35
N PHE A 24 -7.64 -1.16 7.46
CA PHE A 24 -8.63 -1.52 8.48
C PHE A 24 -9.44 -0.30 8.94
N LEU A 25 -8.81 0.81 9.31
CA LEU A 25 -9.48 2.03 9.77
C LEU A 25 -10.36 2.68 8.70
N ALA A 26 -9.98 2.56 7.41
CA ALA A 26 -10.76 3.11 6.31
C ALA A 26 -12.09 2.37 6.10
N PHE A 27 -12.16 1.11 6.50
CA PHE A 27 -13.33 0.24 6.33
C PHE A 27 -14.05 -0.11 7.63
N GLU A 28 -13.46 0.19 8.79
CA GLU A 28 -14.07 -0.10 10.09
C GLU A 28 -15.46 0.52 10.23
N GLY A 29 -16.44 -0.29 10.65
CA GLY A 29 -17.82 0.14 10.84
C GLY A 29 -18.62 0.35 9.55
N LYS A 30 -18.09 -0.10 8.41
CA LYS A 30 -18.78 -0.14 7.11
C LYS A 30 -19.16 -1.59 6.78
N GLU A 31 -20.14 -1.75 5.91
CA GLU A 31 -20.60 -3.06 5.41
C GLU A 31 -20.61 -2.99 3.89
N GLU A 32 -19.47 -3.31 3.27
CA GLU A 32 -19.26 -3.18 1.84
C GLU A 32 -18.92 -4.54 1.19
N LEU A 33 -19.25 -4.66 -0.09
CA LEU A 33 -18.68 -5.68 -0.95
C LEU A 33 -17.45 -5.10 -1.66
N VAL A 34 -16.26 -5.48 -1.20
CA VAL A 34 -15.00 -4.96 -1.72
C VAL A 34 -14.40 -5.90 -2.75
N THR A 35 -14.17 -5.40 -3.96
CA THR A 35 -13.56 -6.16 -5.04
C THR A 35 -12.06 -5.87 -5.12
N ILE A 36 -11.23 -6.85 -4.78
CA ILE A 36 -9.77 -6.71 -4.77
C ILE A 36 -9.11 -7.57 -5.86
N PRO A 37 -7.93 -7.18 -6.38
CA PRO A 37 -7.13 -8.07 -7.22
C PRO A 37 -6.82 -9.38 -6.49
N SER A 38 -6.80 -10.50 -7.21
CA SER A 38 -6.40 -11.77 -6.59
C SER A 38 -4.89 -11.85 -6.36
N VAL A 39 -4.10 -11.29 -7.28
CA VAL A 39 -2.64 -11.16 -7.12
C VAL A 39 -2.36 -9.97 -6.19
N LEU A 40 -2.36 -10.23 -4.89
CA LEU A 40 -2.33 -9.22 -3.83
C LEU A 40 -1.64 -9.76 -2.56
N PRO A 41 -0.92 -8.93 -1.80
CA PRO A 41 -0.42 -9.37 -0.49
C PRO A 41 -1.57 -9.67 0.46
N PRO A 42 -1.52 -10.80 1.22
CA PRO A 42 -2.62 -11.24 2.10
C PRO A 42 -3.05 -10.21 3.14
N VAL A 43 -2.18 -9.29 3.51
CA VAL A 43 -2.46 -8.25 4.53
C VAL A 43 -3.63 -7.34 4.16
N VAL A 44 -3.90 -7.14 2.86
CA VAL A 44 -5.05 -6.34 2.40
C VAL A 44 -6.35 -7.10 2.64
N PHE A 45 -6.41 -8.38 2.23
CA PHE A 45 -7.55 -9.24 2.53
C PHE A 45 -7.82 -9.30 4.03
N ASN A 46 -6.77 -9.56 4.82
CA ASN A 46 -6.89 -9.67 6.28
C ASN A 46 -7.43 -8.38 6.92
N ALA A 47 -6.96 -7.21 6.48
CA ALA A 47 -7.46 -5.93 6.98
C ALA A 47 -8.95 -5.73 6.68
N LEU A 48 -9.39 -6.03 5.46
CA LEU A 48 -10.79 -5.94 5.05
C LEU A 48 -11.67 -6.96 5.78
N HIS A 49 -11.20 -8.20 5.90
CA HIS A 49 -11.91 -9.27 6.64
C HIS A 49 -12.11 -8.89 8.11
N HIS A 50 -11.07 -8.42 8.79
CA HIS A 50 -11.16 -7.98 10.18
C HIS A 50 -12.00 -6.71 10.36
N ALA A 51 -12.11 -5.87 9.33
CA ALA A 51 -13.03 -4.75 9.29
C ALA A 51 -14.50 -5.15 8.99
N GLY A 52 -14.77 -6.45 8.81
CA GLY A 52 -16.12 -7.00 8.60
C GLY A 52 -16.63 -6.93 7.15
N GLN A 53 -15.75 -6.71 6.18
CA GLN A 53 -16.15 -6.55 4.78
C GLN A 53 -16.42 -7.89 4.10
N GLN A 54 -17.36 -7.90 3.14
CA GLN A 54 -17.47 -8.98 2.17
C GLN A 54 -16.43 -8.76 1.07
N ILE A 55 -15.73 -9.83 0.66
CA ILE A 55 -14.62 -9.71 -0.27
C ILE A 55 -14.86 -10.59 -1.48
N GLN A 56 -14.64 -10.03 -2.66
CA GLN A 56 -14.57 -10.78 -3.92
C GLN A 56 -13.29 -10.42 -4.69
N TYR A 57 -12.89 -11.28 -5.62
CA TYR A 57 -11.68 -11.08 -6.40
C TYR A 57 -11.98 -10.63 -7.82
N LYS A 58 -11.09 -9.80 -8.38
CA LYS A 58 -11.00 -9.46 -9.80
C LYS A 58 -9.70 -9.99 -10.40
N ASP A 59 -9.74 -10.25 -11.71
CA ASP A 59 -8.60 -10.76 -12.49
C ASP A 59 -7.72 -9.60 -13.01
N ASP A 60 -7.05 -8.92 -12.09
CA ASP A 60 -6.23 -7.75 -12.35
C ASP A 60 -4.82 -7.97 -11.80
N VAL A 61 -3.81 -7.92 -12.66
CA VAL A 61 -2.39 -8.10 -12.35
C VAL A 61 -1.55 -6.86 -12.67
N GLU A 62 -2.14 -5.87 -13.36
CA GLU A 62 -1.44 -4.70 -13.88
C GLU A 62 -1.05 -3.69 -12.80
N TRP A 63 -1.75 -3.69 -11.67
CA TRP A 63 -1.51 -2.76 -10.56
C TRP A 63 -0.18 -3.02 -9.83
N VAL A 64 0.39 -4.25 -9.93
CA VAL A 64 1.55 -4.68 -9.12
C VAL A 64 2.76 -3.79 -9.40
N GLY A 65 3.31 -3.23 -8.32
CA GLY A 65 4.37 -2.22 -8.38
C GLY A 65 3.86 -0.77 -8.53
N GLY A 66 2.55 -0.57 -8.58
CA GLY A 66 1.86 0.72 -8.70
C GLY A 66 0.96 1.05 -7.51
N SER A 67 -0.05 1.87 -7.78
CA SER A 67 -1.19 2.16 -6.91
C SER A 67 -2.46 1.64 -7.56
N TYR A 68 -3.47 1.32 -6.77
CA TYR A 68 -4.77 0.92 -7.29
C TYR A 68 -5.92 1.43 -6.42
N GLU A 69 -7.07 1.62 -7.04
CA GLU A 69 -8.31 1.89 -6.34
C GLU A 69 -8.72 0.61 -5.58
N LEU A 70 -8.70 0.71 -4.25
CA LEU A 70 -9.10 -0.38 -3.37
C LEU A 70 -10.63 -0.44 -3.29
N HIS A 71 -11.30 0.72 -3.17
CA HIS A 71 -12.76 0.81 -3.13
C HIS A 71 -13.25 2.23 -3.40
N ASP A 72 -14.46 2.31 -3.98
CA ASP A 72 -15.21 3.55 -4.21
C ASP A 72 -16.48 3.54 -3.34
N PHE A 73 -16.54 4.42 -2.35
CA PHE A 73 -17.73 4.62 -1.50
C PHE A 73 -18.78 5.56 -2.14
N GLY A 74 -18.57 5.98 -3.38
CA GLY A 74 -19.42 6.95 -4.08
C GLY A 74 -19.14 8.41 -3.71
N SER A 75 -18.92 8.71 -2.44
CA SER A 75 -18.55 10.04 -1.95
C SER A 75 -17.04 10.28 -1.89
N TYR A 76 -16.23 9.24 -1.88
CA TYR A 76 -14.78 9.27 -1.95
C TYR A 76 -14.23 7.88 -2.24
N LYS A 77 -13.00 7.83 -2.71
CA LYS A 77 -12.27 6.60 -3.00
C LYS A 77 -11.19 6.33 -1.96
N VAL A 78 -10.87 5.04 -1.81
CA VAL A 78 -9.70 4.56 -1.09
C VAL A 78 -8.71 4.02 -2.09
N VAL A 79 -7.51 4.58 -2.12
CA VAL A 79 -6.41 4.16 -2.98
C VAL A 79 -5.30 3.55 -2.15
N ASP A 80 -4.94 2.30 -2.45
CA ASP A 80 -3.74 1.67 -1.88
C ASP A 80 -2.52 2.06 -2.72
N SER A 81 -1.63 2.81 -2.11
CA SER A 81 -0.35 3.26 -2.67
C SER A 81 0.85 2.70 -1.92
N ALA A 82 0.72 1.52 -1.33
CA ALA A 82 1.81 0.89 -0.57
C ALA A 82 3.04 0.55 -1.42
N GLN A 83 2.93 0.53 -2.75
CA GLN A 83 4.01 0.16 -3.67
C GLN A 83 4.52 1.32 -4.53
N ARG A 84 3.91 2.50 -4.41
CA ARG A 84 4.28 3.67 -5.21
C ARG A 84 4.27 4.93 -4.35
N VAL A 85 5.35 5.72 -4.42
CA VAL A 85 5.44 7.05 -3.80
C VAL A 85 6.14 7.99 -4.78
N GLN A 86 5.44 9.02 -5.23
CA GLN A 86 5.92 10.02 -6.18
C GLN A 86 5.56 11.45 -5.71
N ARG A 87 6.28 12.44 -6.24
CA ARG A 87 5.92 13.85 -6.03
C ARG A 87 4.56 14.13 -6.62
N ASN A 88 3.75 14.89 -5.87
CA ASN A 88 2.42 15.34 -6.26
C ASN A 88 1.46 14.20 -6.64
N GLN A 89 1.72 12.98 -6.16
CA GLN A 89 0.92 11.80 -6.49
C GLN A 89 -0.55 11.96 -6.09
N PHE A 90 -0.85 12.74 -5.06
CA PHE A 90 -2.22 12.99 -4.62
C PHE A 90 -3.05 13.81 -5.63
N GLU A 91 -2.40 14.51 -6.58
CA GLU A 91 -3.09 15.21 -7.68
C GLU A 91 -3.77 14.23 -8.69
N GLU A 92 -3.48 12.93 -8.59
CA GLU A 92 -4.12 11.89 -9.41
C GLU A 92 -5.53 11.49 -8.93
N VAL A 93 -5.98 12.01 -7.79
CA VAL A 93 -7.27 11.70 -7.15
C VAL A 93 -8.01 12.99 -6.76
N ASN A 94 -9.26 12.88 -6.29
CA ASN A 94 -10.03 14.02 -5.84
C ASN A 94 -9.67 14.46 -4.41
N ASP A 95 -10.05 15.66 -4.03
CA ASP A 95 -9.76 16.23 -2.70
C ASP A 95 -10.35 15.40 -1.55
N GLU A 96 -11.49 14.77 -1.77
CA GLU A 96 -12.22 13.93 -0.81
C GLU A 96 -11.65 12.51 -0.69
N ASP A 97 -10.84 12.07 -1.66
CA ASP A 97 -10.28 10.73 -1.67
C ASP A 97 -9.21 10.55 -0.58
N ILE A 98 -8.91 9.30 -0.25
CA ILE A 98 -7.81 8.97 0.64
C ILE A 98 -6.81 8.07 -0.07
N MET A 99 -5.51 8.34 0.13
CA MET A 99 -4.42 7.44 -0.25
C MET A 99 -3.74 6.88 0.98
N ILE A 100 -3.41 5.58 0.94
CA ILE A 100 -2.74 4.86 2.02
C ILE A 100 -1.37 4.43 1.54
N PHE A 101 -0.33 4.87 2.25
CA PHE A 101 1.07 4.56 1.96
C PHE A 101 1.69 3.71 3.06
N SER A 102 2.62 2.83 2.68
CA SER A 102 3.36 1.97 3.59
C SER A 102 4.80 2.45 3.77
N PHE A 103 5.27 2.40 5.02
CA PHE A 103 6.68 2.60 5.38
C PHE A 103 7.34 1.32 5.88
N TYR A 104 6.79 0.15 5.51
CA TYR A 104 7.45 -1.13 5.73
C TYR A 104 8.86 -1.10 5.11
N PRO A 105 9.87 -1.76 5.69
CA PRO A 105 11.29 -1.59 5.28
C PRO A 105 11.57 -1.74 3.78
N THR A 106 10.87 -2.65 3.10
CA THR A 106 11.07 -2.90 1.66
C THR A 106 10.31 -1.94 0.74
N LYS A 107 9.46 -1.06 1.28
CA LYS A 107 8.61 -0.15 0.50
C LYS A 107 9.39 1.07 -0.03
N PRO A 108 8.83 1.85 -0.98
CA PRO A 108 9.55 2.94 -1.64
C PRO A 108 10.27 3.90 -0.69
N VAL A 109 9.60 4.40 0.34
CA VAL A 109 10.24 5.22 1.38
C VAL A 109 11.10 4.34 2.28
N GLY A 110 10.55 3.21 2.76
CA GLY A 110 11.19 2.33 3.70
C GLY A 110 11.41 2.98 5.07
N GLY A 111 10.84 2.43 6.11
CA GLY A 111 11.05 2.81 7.51
C GLY A 111 11.45 1.58 8.32
N ILE A 112 11.26 1.60 9.62
CA ILE A 112 11.29 0.40 10.45
C ILE A 112 9.99 -0.38 10.25
N ASP A 113 8.87 0.36 10.25
CA ASP A 113 7.50 0.01 9.94
C ASP A 113 6.70 1.31 9.89
N GLY A 114 5.38 1.22 9.64
CA GLY A 114 4.48 2.35 9.66
C GLY A 114 3.75 2.54 8.34
N GLY A 115 2.97 3.60 8.31
CA GLY A 115 2.24 4.05 7.14
C GLY A 115 1.62 5.42 7.37
N ILE A 116 0.92 5.92 6.37
CA ILE A 116 0.19 7.17 6.48
C ILE A 116 -1.04 7.14 5.59
N ILE A 117 -2.15 7.65 6.11
CA ILE A 117 -3.35 8.00 5.33
C ILE A 117 -3.25 9.49 5.01
N VAL A 118 -3.41 9.87 3.75
CA VAL A 118 -3.45 11.28 3.33
C VAL A 118 -4.75 11.62 2.62
N SER A 119 -5.17 12.88 2.71
CA SER A 119 -6.34 13.45 2.03
C SER A 119 -6.26 14.99 2.02
N ASN A 120 -7.06 15.63 1.19
CA ASN A 120 -7.35 17.04 1.30
C ASN A 120 -8.59 17.35 2.16
N ASP A 121 -9.32 16.30 2.56
CA ASP A 121 -10.44 16.38 3.51
C ASP A 121 -9.90 16.34 4.96
N LYS A 122 -9.98 17.49 5.64
CA LYS A 122 -9.52 17.64 7.01
C LYS A 122 -10.29 16.77 7.99
N ASP A 123 -11.59 16.69 7.84
CA ASP A 123 -12.47 16.02 8.82
C ASP A 123 -12.25 14.51 8.78
N LYS A 124 -12.05 13.92 7.59
CA LYS A 124 -11.65 12.52 7.45
C LYS A 124 -10.31 12.24 8.15
N ILE A 125 -9.32 13.09 7.95
CA ILE A 125 -8.01 12.91 8.59
C ILE A 125 -8.08 13.06 10.10
N GLU A 126 -8.84 14.02 10.63
CA GLU A 126 -9.06 14.14 12.07
C GLU A 126 -9.82 12.92 12.64
N TYR A 127 -10.79 12.37 11.92
CA TYR A 127 -11.45 11.12 12.28
C TYR A 127 -10.43 9.97 12.39
N PHE A 128 -9.56 9.76 11.39
CA PHE A 128 -8.55 8.70 11.45
C PHE A 128 -7.53 8.89 12.57
N LYS A 129 -7.09 10.14 12.83
CA LYS A 129 -6.22 10.46 13.96
C LYS A 129 -6.87 10.08 15.29
N GLN A 130 -8.12 10.46 15.47
CA GLN A 130 -8.88 10.12 16.67
C GLN A 130 -9.02 8.61 16.82
N ARG A 131 -9.47 7.91 15.76
CA ARG A 131 -9.65 6.45 15.79
C ARG A 131 -8.35 5.71 16.08
N SER A 132 -7.24 6.14 15.48
CA SER A 132 -5.91 5.54 15.69
C SER A 132 -5.29 5.86 17.04
N LEU A 133 -5.77 6.88 17.75
CA LEU A 133 -5.29 7.31 19.08
C LEU A 133 -6.29 6.93 20.19
N ASN A 134 -6.76 5.70 20.25
CA ASN A 134 -7.70 5.19 21.25
C ASN A 134 -9.04 5.97 21.33
N GLY A 135 -9.45 6.71 20.34
CA GLY A 135 -10.65 7.53 20.34
C GLY A 135 -10.54 8.83 21.15
N MET A 136 -9.32 9.29 21.40
CA MET A 136 -9.07 10.50 22.17
C MET A 136 -9.05 11.74 21.28
N SER A 137 -9.49 12.89 21.83
CA SER A 137 -9.27 14.19 21.21
C SER A 137 -7.80 14.63 21.34
N PHE A 138 -7.32 15.37 20.34
CA PHE A 138 -6.08 16.13 20.46
C PHE A 138 -6.43 17.47 21.16
N ALA A 139 -6.18 17.56 22.48
CA ALA A 139 -6.28 18.81 23.18
C ALA A 139 -4.96 19.60 23.02
N GLU A 140 -5.05 20.94 23.10
CA GLU A 140 -3.88 21.82 23.10
C GLU A 140 -2.90 21.48 24.24
N ASN A 141 -3.44 21.05 25.38
CA ASN A 141 -2.66 20.57 26.52
C ASN A 141 -2.67 19.01 26.56
N ASN A 142 -1.50 18.42 26.62
CA ASN A 142 -1.34 16.95 26.66
C ASN A 142 -2.03 16.24 27.83
N TRP A 143 -2.53 16.98 28.82
CA TRP A 143 -3.17 16.48 30.05
C TRP A 143 -4.70 16.39 29.91
N ASP A 144 -5.33 17.18 29.01
CA ASP A 144 -6.78 17.25 28.83
C ASP A 144 -7.25 16.40 27.64
N ARG A 145 -6.87 15.12 27.63
CA ARG A 145 -7.34 14.20 26.61
C ARG A 145 -8.71 13.65 27.00
N ASN A 146 -9.74 14.08 26.30
CA ASN A 146 -11.08 13.53 26.49
C ASN A 146 -11.28 12.32 25.59
N GLN A 147 -11.81 11.26 26.15
CA GLN A 147 -12.30 10.10 25.40
C GLN A 147 -13.61 10.49 24.71
N ILE A 148 -13.61 10.55 23.39
CA ILE A 148 -14.78 10.97 22.58
C ILE A 148 -15.38 9.84 21.76
N SER A 149 -14.64 8.75 21.57
CA SER A 149 -15.13 7.53 20.94
C SER A 149 -14.32 6.31 21.41
N ILE A 150 -14.78 5.11 21.04
CA ILE A 150 -13.92 3.92 21.08
C ILE A 150 -12.95 4.02 19.91
N GLY A 151 -11.71 3.62 20.11
CA GLY A 151 -10.67 3.66 19.08
C GLY A 151 -9.57 2.62 19.31
N TRP A 152 -8.53 2.71 18.52
CA TRP A 152 -7.44 1.74 18.46
C TRP A 152 -6.10 2.39 18.79
N LYS A 153 -5.16 1.62 19.29
CA LYS A 153 -3.77 2.06 19.44
C LYS A 153 -2.98 1.73 18.16
N MET A 154 -3.24 2.50 17.09
CA MET A 154 -2.68 2.27 15.74
C MET A 154 -1.85 3.45 15.22
N TYR A 155 -1.49 4.40 16.06
CA TYR A 155 -0.65 5.54 15.66
C TYR A 155 0.81 5.13 15.48
N MET A 156 1.50 5.83 14.59
CA MET A 156 2.96 5.71 14.40
C MET A 156 3.70 6.33 15.57
N ASN A 157 4.73 5.66 16.09
CA ASN A 157 5.60 6.24 17.10
C ASN A 157 6.66 7.19 16.48
N SER A 158 7.28 8.03 17.33
CA SER A 158 8.23 9.05 16.89
C SER A 158 9.49 8.45 16.23
N PHE A 159 9.92 7.26 16.64
CA PHE A 159 11.10 6.63 16.09
C PHE A 159 10.86 6.12 14.66
N GLN A 160 9.73 5.45 14.43
CA GLN A 160 9.29 5.07 13.08
C GLN A 160 9.17 6.30 12.17
N ALA A 161 8.52 7.37 12.67
CA ALA A 161 8.35 8.61 11.93
C ALA A 161 9.68 9.30 11.61
N PHE A 162 10.64 9.26 12.52
CA PHE A 162 11.98 9.81 12.28
C PHE A 162 12.70 9.10 11.15
N ILE A 163 12.77 7.76 11.18
CA ILE A 163 13.45 6.98 10.15
C ILE A 163 12.77 7.16 8.78
N ALA A 164 11.43 7.04 8.71
CA ALA A 164 10.69 7.27 7.48
C ALA A 164 10.95 8.68 6.91
N ASN A 165 11.03 9.69 7.78
CA ASN A 165 11.30 11.07 7.35
C ASN A 165 12.74 11.27 6.86
N GLN A 166 13.75 10.56 7.40
CA GLN A 166 15.11 10.60 6.85
C GLN A 166 15.16 9.94 5.47
N ASN A 167 14.51 8.79 5.31
CA ASN A 167 14.49 8.06 4.02
C ASN A 167 13.69 8.83 2.94
N LEU A 168 12.63 9.56 3.33
CA LEU A 168 11.89 10.42 2.42
C LEU A 168 12.77 11.49 1.76
N LYS A 169 13.76 12.03 2.48
CA LYS A 169 14.70 13.03 1.92
C LYS A 169 15.58 12.48 0.82
N LEU A 170 15.82 11.17 0.82
CA LEU A 170 16.64 10.45 -0.15
C LEU A 170 15.82 9.83 -1.28
N LEU A 171 14.48 9.95 -1.24
CA LEU A 171 13.59 9.21 -2.14
C LEU A 171 13.77 9.61 -3.61
N ASP A 172 13.99 10.89 -3.91
CA ASP A 172 14.19 11.33 -5.30
C ASP A 172 15.50 10.79 -5.88
N GLU A 173 16.58 10.80 -5.11
CA GLU A 173 17.87 10.22 -5.51
C GLU A 173 17.72 8.71 -5.73
N LYS A 174 17.08 8.00 -4.78
CA LYS A 174 16.76 6.58 -4.91
C LYS A 174 15.95 6.29 -6.16
N ASN A 175 14.90 7.06 -6.41
CA ASN A 175 14.03 6.90 -7.58
C ASN A 175 14.79 7.11 -8.89
N SER A 176 15.70 8.09 -8.96
CA SER A 176 16.55 8.32 -10.14
C SER A 176 17.48 7.13 -10.43
N ILE A 177 18.09 6.55 -9.39
CA ILE A 177 18.91 5.34 -9.53
C ILE A 177 18.06 4.16 -10.03
N LEU A 178 16.90 3.93 -9.41
CA LEU A 178 15.99 2.85 -9.81
C LEU A 178 15.47 3.03 -11.23
N GLU A 179 15.21 4.26 -11.67
CA GLU A 179 14.83 4.56 -13.05
C GLU A 179 15.93 4.14 -14.04
N SER A 180 17.16 4.45 -13.74
CA SER A 180 18.31 4.06 -14.54
C SER A 180 18.45 2.52 -14.62
N VAL A 181 18.29 1.82 -13.50
CA VAL A 181 18.31 0.35 -13.43
C VAL A 181 17.13 -0.25 -14.22
N CYS A 182 15.92 0.26 -14.03
CA CYS A 182 14.74 -0.17 -14.81
C CYS A 182 14.93 0.04 -16.31
N GLY A 183 15.56 1.16 -16.72
CA GLY A 183 15.88 1.44 -18.11
C GLY A 183 16.83 0.40 -18.73
N LEU A 184 17.82 -0.05 -17.98
CA LEU A 184 18.73 -1.13 -18.43
C LEU A 184 17.97 -2.45 -18.60
N TYR A 185 17.11 -2.81 -17.64
CA TYR A 185 16.29 -4.02 -17.71
C TYR A 185 15.25 -3.95 -18.84
N ASN A 186 14.57 -2.82 -18.99
CA ASN A 186 13.63 -2.60 -20.11
C ASN A 186 14.31 -2.82 -21.48
N LYS A 187 15.53 -2.29 -21.65
CA LYS A 187 16.31 -2.52 -22.86
C LYS A 187 16.71 -3.98 -23.05
N ALA A 188 17.11 -4.67 -21.98
CA ALA A 188 17.54 -6.05 -22.04
C ALA A 188 16.39 -7.04 -22.31
N PHE A 189 15.22 -6.81 -21.70
CA PHE A 189 14.06 -7.70 -21.80
C PHE A 189 13.00 -7.27 -22.80
N GLY A 190 13.15 -6.10 -23.44
CA GLY A 190 12.14 -5.56 -24.38
C GLY A 190 10.84 -5.14 -23.67
N LEU A 191 10.92 -4.75 -22.39
CA LEU A 191 9.78 -4.36 -21.57
C LEU A 191 9.69 -2.84 -21.41
N ASN A 192 8.55 -2.37 -20.89
CA ASN A 192 8.32 -0.98 -20.51
C ASN A 192 7.79 -0.90 -19.07
N ASN A 193 8.59 -1.36 -18.11
CA ASN A 193 8.25 -1.27 -16.69
C ASN A 193 8.74 0.08 -16.14
N ASN A 194 7.86 0.80 -15.43
CA ASN A 194 8.16 2.09 -14.81
C ASN A 194 8.04 2.07 -13.27
N SER A 195 7.80 0.90 -12.67
CA SER A 195 7.76 0.77 -11.23
C SER A 195 9.12 1.06 -10.59
N ARG A 196 9.12 1.78 -9.48
CA ARG A 196 10.29 2.04 -8.64
C ARG A 196 10.36 1.10 -7.43
N HIS A 197 9.51 0.07 -7.43
CA HIS A 197 9.42 -0.89 -6.32
C HIS A 197 9.65 -2.34 -6.77
N LEU A 198 8.95 -2.79 -7.78
CA LEU A 198 9.04 -4.16 -8.29
C LEU A 198 9.35 -4.15 -9.79
N TYR A 199 10.35 -4.91 -10.20
CA TYR A 199 10.60 -5.20 -11.61
C TYR A 199 10.17 -6.63 -11.91
N ARG A 200 9.07 -6.79 -12.62
CA ARG A 200 8.47 -8.08 -12.94
C ARG A 200 8.85 -8.50 -14.35
N VAL A 201 9.20 -9.77 -14.51
CA VAL A 201 9.55 -10.36 -15.81
C VAL A 201 8.74 -11.63 -15.97
N ASN A 202 8.03 -11.74 -17.09
CA ASN A 202 7.37 -12.97 -17.46
C ASN A 202 8.38 -13.94 -18.08
N VAL A 203 8.41 -15.18 -17.57
CA VAL A 203 9.30 -16.26 -18.01
C VAL A 203 8.49 -17.54 -18.22
N GLY A 204 8.94 -18.43 -19.10
CA GLY A 204 8.19 -19.63 -19.42
C GLY A 204 8.04 -20.62 -18.26
N ASP A 205 9.14 -20.84 -17.51
CA ASP A 205 9.19 -21.68 -16.31
C ASP A 205 9.82 -20.91 -15.18
N ARG A 206 8.97 -20.31 -14.34
CA ARG A 206 9.43 -19.45 -13.24
C ARG A 206 10.31 -20.20 -12.23
N GLU A 207 9.93 -21.41 -11.87
CA GLU A 207 10.64 -22.16 -10.83
C GLU A 207 12.05 -22.54 -11.29
N GLU A 208 12.20 -22.99 -12.53
CA GLU A 208 13.50 -23.30 -13.10
C GLU A 208 14.37 -22.04 -13.27
N VAL A 209 13.81 -20.93 -13.75
CA VAL A 209 14.53 -19.65 -13.88
C VAL A 209 14.97 -19.12 -12.52
N MET A 210 14.11 -19.14 -11.50
CA MET A 210 14.46 -18.75 -10.13
C MET A 210 15.58 -19.61 -9.56
N LYS A 211 15.58 -20.91 -9.82
CA LYS A 211 16.65 -21.82 -9.39
C LYS A 211 17.97 -21.45 -10.05
N GLN A 212 17.99 -21.27 -11.37
CA GLN A 212 19.21 -20.89 -12.12
C GLN A 212 19.76 -19.54 -11.67
N LEU A 213 18.89 -18.53 -11.44
CA LEU A 213 19.31 -17.23 -10.95
C LEU A 213 19.91 -17.33 -9.53
N LYS A 214 19.32 -18.16 -8.68
CA LYS A 214 19.85 -18.42 -7.33
C LYS A 214 21.25 -19.04 -7.36
N GLU A 215 21.53 -19.97 -8.29
CA GLU A 215 22.86 -20.56 -8.49
C GLU A 215 23.90 -19.51 -8.92
N LEU A 216 23.45 -18.46 -9.62
CA LEU A 216 24.28 -17.30 -9.98
C LEU A 216 24.37 -16.22 -8.87
N GLY A 217 23.79 -16.47 -7.69
CA GLY A 217 23.76 -15.52 -6.57
C GLY A 217 22.76 -14.37 -6.75
N ILE A 218 21.81 -14.49 -7.68
CA ILE A 218 20.77 -13.48 -7.94
C ILE A 218 19.50 -13.86 -7.17
N GLY A 219 19.08 -12.99 -6.23
CA GLY A 219 17.86 -13.14 -5.47
C GLY A 219 16.63 -12.73 -6.30
N THR A 220 15.60 -13.54 -6.25
CA THR A 220 14.29 -13.28 -6.88
C THR A 220 13.16 -13.49 -5.90
N GLY A 221 11.96 -12.99 -6.20
CA GLY A 221 10.78 -13.16 -5.37
C GLY A 221 9.49 -13.21 -6.19
N VAL A 222 8.43 -13.72 -5.58
CA VAL A 222 7.11 -13.81 -6.20
C VAL A 222 6.18 -12.75 -5.60
N HIS A 223 5.64 -11.86 -6.42
CA HIS A 223 4.74 -10.79 -6.05
C HIS A 223 3.51 -10.76 -6.98
N TYR A 224 2.46 -11.50 -6.65
CA TYR A 224 2.19 -12.36 -5.49
C TYR A 224 1.50 -13.65 -5.96
N SER A 225 1.49 -14.69 -5.11
CA SER A 225 0.64 -15.84 -5.38
C SER A 225 -0.83 -15.44 -5.27
N PRO A 226 -1.70 -15.80 -6.25
CA PRO A 226 -3.11 -15.42 -6.25
C PRO A 226 -3.83 -15.92 -5.00
N LEU A 227 -4.55 -15.03 -4.31
CA LEU A 227 -5.22 -15.37 -3.06
C LEU A 227 -6.33 -16.41 -3.25
N HIS A 228 -7.13 -16.32 -4.33
CA HIS A 228 -8.23 -17.25 -4.58
C HIS A 228 -7.80 -18.73 -4.73
N THR A 229 -6.51 -19.01 -4.96
CA THR A 229 -5.95 -20.37 -5.05
C THR A 229 -5.39 -20.87 -3.71
N GLN A 230 -5.25 -20.01 -2.72
CA GLN A 230 -4.68 -20.37 -1.43
C GLN A 230 -5.79 -20.83 -0.48
N GLU A 231 -5.59 -21.94 0.24
CA GLU A 231 -6.60 -22.62 1.06
C GLU A 231 -7.39 -21.67 1.98
N LEU A 232 -6.70 -20.74 2.66
CA LEU A 232 -7.30 -19.82 3.62
C LEU A 232 -8.16 -18.72 2.96
N TYR A 233 -7.87 -18.36 1.71
CA TYR A 233 -8.48 -17.23 0.98
C TYR A 233 -9.32 -17.70 -0.20
N LYS A 234 -9.50 -19.02 -0.33
CA LYS A 234 -10.07 -19.66 -1.50
C LYS A 234 -11.51 -19.23 -1.77
N LEU A 235 -11.76 -18.86 -3.01
CA LEU A 235 -13.10 -18.79 -3.59
C LEU A 235 -13.13 -19.66 -4.86
N ASP A 236 -14.27 -20.32 -5.10
CA ASP A 236 -14.45 -21.18 -6.30
C ASP A 236 -14.76 -20.32 -7.54
N ILE A 237 -13.72 -19.63 -8.01
CA ILE A 237 -13.76 -18.78 -9.21
C ILE A 237 -12.52 -19.04 -10.07
N LYS A 238 -12.63 -18.72 -11.36
CA LYS A 238 -11.51 -18.77 -12.31
C LYS A 238 -11.05 -17.38 -12.67
N LEU A 239 -9.76 -17.12 -12.50
CA LEU A 239 -9.11 -15.85 -12.80
C LEU A 239 -7.88 -16.12 -13.69
N PRO A 240 -8.10 -16.33 -15.01
CA PRO A 240 -7.07 -16.86 -15.89
C PRO A 240 -5.81 -16.01 -15.99
N LYS A 241 -5.91 -14.67 -15.94
CA LYS A 241 -4.72 -13.81 -15.93
C LYS A 241 -3.91 -13.98 -14.66
N SER A 242 -4.57 -14.00 -13.50
CA SER A 242 -3.93 -14.21 -12.20
C SER A 242 -3.30 -15.58 -12.08
N GLU A 243 -3.96 -16.61 -12.62
CA GLU A 243 -3.46 -17.99 -12.61
C GLU A 243 -2.27 -18.19 -13.57
N GLU A 244 -2.26 -17.51 -14.73
CA GLU A 244 -1.13 -17.50 -15.65
C GLU A 244 0.05 -16.72 -15.09
N ASP A 245 -0.19 -15.52 -14.54
CA ASP A 245 0.81 -14.71 -13.86
C ASP A 245 1.54 -15.51 -12.75
N ALA A 246 0.80 -16.31 -12.00
CA ALA A 246 1.34 -17.17 -10.96
C ALA A 246 2.33 -18.24 -11.45
N LYS A 247 2.31 -18.59 -12.73
CA LYS A 247 3.20 -19.60 -13.32
C LYS A 247 4.42 -18.97 -13.97
N THR A 248 4.28 -17.75 -14.46
CA THR A 248 5.22 -17.15 -15.40
C THR A 248 5.90 -15.89 -14.91
N THR A 249 5.45 -15.27 -13.80
CA THR A 249 5.99 -13.99 -13.32
C THR A 249 6.48 -14.03 -11.87
#